data_0a0f8cf7890048417659c634159e4745
#
_entry.id   0a0f8cf7890048417659c634159e4745
#
_cell.length_a   1.000
_cell.length_b   1.000
_cell.length_c   1.000
_cell.angle_alpha   90.00
_cell.angle_beta   90.00
_cell.angle_gamma   90.00
#
_symmetry.space_group_name_H-M   'P 1'
#
loop_
_entity.id
_entity.type
_entity.pdbx_description
1 polymer ?
#
loop_
_entity_poly.entity_id
_entity_poly.type
_entity_poly.pdbx_seq_one_letter_code
_entity_poly.pdbx_strand_id
1 'polypeptide(L)'
;MELTEAKEESLTLEKLPYKTGDLAPVLSKENVEYHYNILSKGYVDRYNAKEGDPKFNYGGAKLHNLWWSQLKAPSGSNLPKGSILEMINDKFSDYKNFQDELVKTAMGIQGSGWVYLSKKGELKTTPNQSFKTDILMPIDMWEHSFSDYTKEGKECKKKYLINSMKI
;
A
#
# COMPACT_ATOMS: atom_id res chain seq x y z
N MET A 1 38.83 -6.44 -19.53
CA MET A 1 37.66 -5.59 -19.48
C MET A 1 36.83 -6.09 -18.29
N GLU A 2 37.11 -5.54 -17.10
CA GLU A 2 36.42 -5.91 -15.88
C GLU A 2 35.02 -5.34 -15.95
N LEU A 3 34.01 -6.23 -15.95
CA LEU A 3 32.64 -5.88 -15.71
C LEU A 3 32.56 -5.44 -14.23
N THR A 4 32.50 -4.13 -14.01
CA THR A 4 32.14 -3.58 -12.70
C THR A 4 30.77 -4.12 -12.36
N GLU A 5 30.71 -5.08 -11.44
CA GLU A 5 29.47 -5.47 -10.77
C GLU A 5 28.86 -4.19 -10.19
N ALA A 6 27.73 -3.77 -10.77
CA ALA A 6 26.93 -2.72 -10.17
C ALA A 6 26.60 -3.19 -8.75
N LYS A 7 27.10 -2.47 -7.75
CA LYS A 7 26.79 -2.73 -6.35
C LYS A 7 25.26 -2.69 -6.22
N GLU A 8 24.64 -3.84 -6.06
CA GLU A 8 23.21 -3.90 -5.72
C GLU A 8 23.01 -3.10 -4.44
N GLU A 9 22.24 -2.02 -4.56
CA GLU A 9 22.02 -1.08 -3.47
C GLU A 9 21.17 -1.77 -2.41
N SER A 10 21.64 -1.77 -1.15
CA SER A 10 20.87 -2.31 -0.02
C SER A 10 19.60 -1.52 0.17
N LEU A 11 18.51 -2.20 0.52
CA LEU A 11 17.25 -1.58 0.88
C LEU A 11 17.23 -1.23 2.37
N THR A 12 16.45 -0.21 2.71
CA THR A 12 16.22 0.23 4.09
C THR A 12 14.72 0.20 4.40
N LEU A 13 14.36 -0.28 5.59
CA LEU A 13 13.02 -0.10 6.12
C LEU A 13 12.90 1.35 6.59
N GLU A 14 12.06 2.13 5.91
CA GLU A 14 11.84 3.53 6.27
C GLU A 14 11.05 3.64 7.58
N LYS A 15 11.39 4.64 8.39
CA LYS A 15 10.69 4.88 9.66
C LYS A 15 9.25 5.33 9.40
N LEU A 16 8.33 4.84 10.22
CA LEU A 16 6.96 5.34 10.22
C LEU A 16 6.95 6.82 10.63
N PRO A 17 6.23 7.70 9.91
CA PRO A 17 6.10 9.11 10.27
C PRO A 17 5.09 9.35 11.42
N TYR A 18 4.58 8.29 12.04
CA TYR A 18 3.60 8.27 13.12
C TYR A 18 3.90 7.09 14.07
N LYS A 19 3.19 7.04 15.19
CA LYS A 19 3.25 5.91 16.12
C LYS A 19 2.38 4.75 15.62
N THR A 20 2.71 3.52 16.01
CA THR A 20 2.01 2.32 15.56
C THR A 20 0.52 2.28 15.92
N GLY A 21 0.11 3.00 16.96
CA GLY A 21 -1.29 3.13 17.35
C GLY A 21 -2.06 4.28 16.70
N ASP A 22 -1.40 5.15 15.95
CA ASP A 22 -2.03 6.38 15.43
C ASP A 22 -3.01 6.13 14.28
N LEU A 23 -2.95 4.97 13.64
CA LEU A 23 -3.86 4.60 12.54
C LEU A 23 -5.17 3.96 13.02
N ALA A 24 -5.31 3.71 14.34
CA ALA A 24 -6.54 3.16 14.89
C ALA A 24 -7.72 4.15 14.73
N PRO A 25 -8.96 3.67 14.53
CA PRO A 25 -9.38 2.27 14.47
C PRO A 25 -9.27 1.64 13.06
N VAL A 26 -8.76 2.35 12.07
CA VAL A 26 -8.67 1.83 10.69
C VAL A 26 -7.73 0.63 10.63
N LEU A 27 -6.55 0.77 11.22
CA LEU A 27 -5.61 -0.34 11.47
C LEU A 27 -5.30 -0.35 12.96
N SER A 28 -5.47 -1.51 13.61
CA SER A 28 -5.10 -1.66 15.01
C SER A 28 -3.60 -1.52 15.22
N LYS A 29 -3.19 -1.14 16.43
CA LYS A 29 -1.77 -1.09 16.80
C LYS A 29 -1.09 -2.44 16.54
N GLU A 30 -1.73 -3.52 16.92
CA GLU A 30 -1.24 -4.89 16.75
C GLU A 30 -1.04 -5.24 15.26
N ASN A 31 -2.00 -4.84 14.41
CA ASN A 31 -1.87 -5.02 12.96
C ASN A 31 -0.67 -4.23 12.42
N VAL A 32 -0.54 -2.96 12.77
CA VAL A 32 0.58 -2.12 12.31
C VAL A 32 1.92 -2.67 12.79
N GLU A 33 2.04 -3.07 14.05
CA GLU A 33 3.27 -3.64 14.61
C GLU A 33 3.67 -4.93 13.90
N TYR A 34 2.74 -5.85 13.68
CA TYR A 34 3.00 -7.08 12.93
C TYR A 34 3.37 -6.80 11.47
N HIS A 35 2.56 -5.99 10.80
CA HIS A 35 2.72 -5.67 9.38
C HIS A 35 4.02 -4.90 9.09
N TYR A 36 4.40 -3.99 9.97
CA TYR A 36 5.62 -3.20 9.83
C TYR A 36 6.87 -3.94 10.33
N ASN A 37 6.87 -4.39 11.59
CA ASN A 37 8.06 -4.97 12.22
C ASN A 37 8.38 -6.39 11.75
N ILE A 38 7.39 -7.15 11.30
CA ILE A 38 7.58 -8.54 10.86
C ILE A 38 7.53 -8.64 9.34
N LEU A 39 6.44 -8.23 8.71
CA LEU A 39 6.26 -8.43 7.27
C LEU A 39 7.11 -7.46 6.44
N SER A 40 6.95 -6.16 6.65
CA SER A 40 7.70 -5.14 5.88
C SER A 40 9.20 -5.26 6.13
N LYS A 41 9.61 -5.40 7.38
CA LYS A 41 11.00 -5.63 7.76
C LYS A 41 11.55 -6.92 7.12
N GLY A 42 10.76 -7.97 7.10
CA GLY A 42 11.14 -9.26 6.51
C GLY A 42 11.50 -9.17 5.03
N TYR A 43 10.79 -8.36 4.24
CA TYR A 43 11.14 -8.14 2.83
C TYR A 43 12.51 -7.47 2.68
N VAL A 44 12.77 -6.43 3.47
CA VAL A 44 14.04 -5.71 3.47
C VAL A 44 15.18 -6.63 3.89
N ASP A 45 15.02 -7.35 5.00
CA ASP A 45 16.04 -8.24 5.55
C ASP A 45 16.41 -9.36 4.55
N ARG A 46 15.40 -10.03 3.98
CA ARG A 46 15.64 -11.11 3.00
C ARG A 46 16.29 -10.60 1.71
N TYR A 47 15.86 -9.44 1.22
CA TYR A 47 16.50 -8.84 0.04
C TYR A 47 17.99 -8.58 0.29
N ASN A 48 18.31 -7.93 1.40
CA ASN A 48 19.69 -7.59 1.75
C ASN A 48 20.55 -8.83 2.04
N ALA A 49 19.95 -9.88 2.60
CA ALA A 49 20.61 -11.16 2.85
C ALA A 49 20.70 -12.07 1.61
N LYS A 50 20.09 -11.65 0.49
CA LYS A 50 19.99 -12.45 -0.76
C LYS A 50 19.25 -13.78 -0.54
N GLU A 51 18.25 -13.78 0.32
CA GLU A 51 17.40 -14.91 0.63
C GLU A 51 16.08 -14.86 -0.16
N GLY A 52 15.64 -16.01 -0.65
CA GLY A 52 14.38 -16.15 -1.39
C GLY A 52 14.39 -15.46 -2.75
N ASP A 53 13.20 -15.10 -3.23
CA ASP A 53 13.03 -14.43 -4.52
C ASP A 53 13.37 -12.94 -4.41
N PRO A 54 14.43 -12.46 -5.11
CA PRO A 54 14.86 -11.07 -5.00
C PRO A 54 13.81 -10.08 -5.54
N LYS A 55 13.07 -10.43 -6.59
CA LYS A 55 12.03 -9.56 -7.15
C LYS A 55 10.86 -9.41 -6.20
N PHE A 56 10.43 -10.50 -5.58
CA PHE A 56 9.36 -10.50 -4.59
C PHE A 56 9.75 -9.68 -3.36
N ASN A 57 10.94 -9.89 -2.81
CA ASN A 57 11.40 -9.15 -1.64
C ASN A 57 11.65 -7.65 -1.95
N TYR A 58 12.22 -7.34 -3.10
CA TYR A 58 12.37 -5.95 -3.56
C TYR A 58 11.02 -5.25 -3.68
N GLY A 59 10.08 -5.88 -4.38
CA GLY A 59 8.74 -5.32 -4.56
C GLY A 59 8.01 -5.14 -3.24
N GLY A 60 8.08 -6.12 -2.34
CA GLY A 60 7.50 -6.03 -1.00
C GLY A 60 8.07 -4.87 -0.20
N ALA A 61 9.39 -4.71 -0.20
CA ALA A 61 10.04 -3.60 0.49
C ALA A 61 9.64 -2.23 -0.08
N LYS A 62 9.66 -2.07 -1.39
CA LYS A 62 9.31 -0.80 -2.06
C LYS A 62 7.84 -0.43 -1.89
N LEU A 63 6.94 -1.38 -2.08
CA LEU A 63 5.50 -1.17 -1.92
C LEU A 63 5.15 -0.75 -0.49
N HIS A 64 5.69 -1.45 0.51
CA HIS A 64 5.40 -1.14 1.91
C HIS A 64 6.00 0.19 2.36
N ASN A 65 7.25 0.50 1.99
CA ASN A 65 7.84 1.79 2.29
C ASN A 65 6.99 2.94 1.70
N LEU A 66 6.55 2.82 0.46
CA LEU A 66 5.70 3.82 -0.18
C LEU A 66 4.34 3.94 0.51
N TRP A 67 3.69 2.82 0.80
CA TRP A 67 2.38 2.81 1.45
C TRP A 67 2.42 3.41 2.86
N TRP A 68 3.33 2.94 3.71
CA TRP A 68 3.47 3.45 5.07
C TRP A 68 3.72 4.96 5.12
N SER A 69 4.52 5.48 4.20
CA SER A 69 4.87 6.91 4.15
C SER A 69 3.67 7.82 3.82
N GLN A 70 2.61 7.27 3.24
CA GLN A 70 1.45 8.02 2.77
C GLN A 70 0.28 8.01 3.76
N LEU A 71 0.35 7.21 4.81
CA LEU A 71 -0.71 7.10 5.80
C LEU A 71 -0.56 8.14 6.91
N LYS A 72 -1.68 8.48 7.53
CA LYS A 72 -1.75 9.37 8.70
C LYS A 72 -2.97 9.05 9.57
N ALA A 73 -3.03 9.63 10.75
CA ALA A 73 -4.15 9.43 11.68
C ALA A 73 -5.51 9.65 10.99
N PRO A 74 -6.51 8.78 11.24
CA PRO A 74 -7.81 8.88 10.59
C PRO A 74 -8.50 10.23 10.90
N SER A 75 -9.09 10.82 9.86
CA SER A 75 -9.89 12.03 10.00
C SER A 75 -10.84 12.17 8.82
N GLY A 76 -12.05 12.69 9.06
CA GLY A 76 -12.98 13.07 7.99
C GLY A 76 -12.46 14.21 7.11
N SER A 77 -11.43 14.94 7.57
CA SER A 77 -10.75 16.00 6.81
C SER A 77 -9.58 15.50 5.96
N ASN A 78 -9.25 14.20 6.01
CA ASN A 78 -8.25 13.59 5.14
C ASN A 78 -8.82 13.39 3.73
N LEU A 79 -8.98 14.50 3.04
CA LEU A 79 -9.48 14.55 1.66
C LEU A 79 -8.36 14.94 0.71
N PRO A 80 -8.42 14.50 -0.56
CA PRO A 80 -7.45 14.93 -1.57
C PRO A 80 -7.43 16.45 -1.68
N LYS A 81 -6.25 17.01 -1.92
CA LYS A 81 -6.02 18.45 -2.09
C LYS A 81 -5.02 18.71 -3.22
N GLY A 82 -5.00 19.94 -3.72
CA GLY A 82 -4.01 20.37 -4.72
C GLY A 82 -4.02 19.54 -5.99
N SER A 83 -2.86 19.25 -6.54
CA SER A 83 -2.71 18.58 -7.84
C SER A 83 -3.32 17.17 -7.88
N ILE A 84 -3.36 16.46 -6.75
CA ILE A 84 -4.00 15.13 -6.72
C ILE A 84 -5.52 15.26 -6.82
N LEU A 85 -6.13 16.27 -6.20
CA LEU A 85 -7.56 16.55 -6.34
C LEU A 85 -7.89 16.96 -7.77
N GLU A 86 -7.06 17.80 -8.39
CA GLU A 86 -7.22 18.19 -9.79
C GLU A 86 -7.17 16.97 -10.72
N MET A 87 -6.21 16.07 -10.52
CA MET A 87 -6.11 14.82 -11.27
C MET A 87 -7.36 13.95 -11.08
N ILE A 88 -7.85 13.79 -9.85
CA ILE A 88 -9.06 13.01 -9.55
C ILE A 88 -10.28 13.61 -10.25
N ASN A 89 -10.46 14.93 -10.18
CA ASN A 89 -11.57 15.60 -10.84
C ASN A 89 -11.50 15.47 -12.37
N ASP A 90 -10.30 15.57 -12.93
CA ASP A 90 -10.09 15.43 -14.38
C ASP A 90 -10.39 13.99 -14.86
N LYS A 91 -9.95 12.98 -14.12
CA LYS A 91 -10.06 11.56 -14.53
C LYS A 91 -11.37 10.89 -14.12
N PHE A 92 -11.97 11.32 -13.02
CA PHE A 92 -13.13 10.64 -12.41
C PHE A 92 -14.33 11.56 -12.21
N SER A 93 -14.25 12.81 -12.59
CA SER A 93 -15.25 13.88 -12.42
C SER A 93 -15.32 14.41 -10.98
N ASP A 94 -15.31 13.57 -9.97
CA ASP A 94 -15.27 13.94 -8.56
C ASP A 94 -14.67 12.84 -7.68
N TYR A 95 -14.45 13.18 -6.41
CA TYR A 95 -13.86 12.25 -5.44
C TYR A 95 -14.76 11.04 -5.14
N LYS A 96 -16.09 11.21 -5.16
CA LYS A 96 -17.02 10.09 -4.94
C LYS A 96 -16.92 9.04 -6.05
N ASN A 97 -16.87 9.48 -7.29
CA ASN A 97 -16.67 8.59 -8.44
C ASN A 97 -15.31 7.88 -8.36
N PHE A 98 -14.26 8.61 -7.97
CA PHE A 98 -12.95 8.01 -7.73
C PHE A 98 -13.01 6.90 -6.67
N GLN A 99 -13.68 7.16 -5.54
CA GLN A 99 -13.84 6.16 -4.47
C GLN A 99 -14.60 4.92 -4.98
N ASP A 100 -15.66 5.10 -5.73
CA ASP A 100 -16.47 4.00 -6.28
C ASP A 100 -15.66 3.14 -7.27
N GLU A 101 -14.89 3.78 -8.17
CA GLU A 101 -14.01 3.07 -9.10
C GLU A 101 -12.85 2.38 -8.38
N LEU A 102 -12.28 2.99 -7.34
CA LEU A 102 -11.24 2.39 -6.52
C LEU A 102 -11.75 1.11 -5.83
N VAL A 103 -12.93 1.17 -5.23
CA VAL A 103 -13.57 -0.01 -4.61
C VAL A 103 -13.80 -1.11 -5.64
N LYS A 104 -14.37 -0.78 -6.79
CA LYS A 104 -14.62 -1.74 -7.86
C LYS A 104 -13.32 -2.39 -8.35
N THR A 105 -12.28 -1.59 -8.59
CA THR A 105 -10.99 -2.09 -9.05
C THR A 105 -10.32 -3.01 -8.02
N ALA A 106 -10.30 -2.60 -6.75
CA ALA A 106 -9.73 -3.39 -5.67
C ALA A 106 -10.48 -4.70 -5.41
N MET A 107 -11.81 -4.66 -5.45
CA MET A 107 -12.64 -5.87 -5.25
C MET A 107 -12.49 -6.88 -6.40
N GLY A 108 -11.99 -6.46 -7.55
CA GLY A 108 -11.67 -7.33 -8.68
C GLY A 108 -10.38 -8.13 -8.51
N ILE A 109 -9.54 -7.83 -7.51
CA ILE A 109 -8.30 -8.57 -7.25
C ILE A 109 -8.63 -9.98 -6.76
N GLN A 110 -8.14 -10.98 -7.49
CA GLN A 110 -8.18 -12.37 -7.05
C GLN A 110 -6.85 -12.74 -6.40
N GLY A 111 -6.91 -13.26 -5.17
CA GLY A 111 -5.71 -13.54 -4.38
C GLY A 111 -5.10 -12.27 -3.77
N SER A 112 -3.79 -12.30 -3.60
CA SER A 112 -3.04 -11.23 -2.96
C SER A 112 -2.55 -10.20 -3.97
N GLY A 113 -2.62 -8.94 -3.62
CA GLY A 113 -2.17 -7.87 -4.49
C GLY A 113 -2.38 -6.48 -3.90
N TRP A 114 -2.19 -5.49 -4.75
CA TRP A 114 -2.31 -4.07 -4.43
C TRP A 114 -3.21 -3.39 -5.46
N VAL A 115 -4.03 -2.46 -5.01
CA VAL A 115 -4.67 -1.47 -5.89
C VAL A 115 -3.89 -0.17 -5.79
N TYR A 116 -3.76 0.56 -6.88
CA TYR A 116 -3.04 1.81 -6.85
C TYR A 116 -3.57 2.84 -7.86
N LEU A 117 -3.41 4.11 -7.51
CA LEU A 117 -3.52 5.21 -8.43
C LEU A 117 -2.16 5.40 -9.10
N SER A 118 -2.12 5.40 -10.42
CA SER A 118 -0.90 5.64 -11.17
C SER A 118 -0.55 7.14 -11.24
N LYS A 119 0.70 7.44 -11.56
CA LYS A 119 1.16 8.83 -11.81
C LYS A 119 0.42 9.54 -12.94
N LYS A 120 -0.25 8.78 -13.81
CA LYS A 120 -1.09 9.30 -14.91
C LYS A 120 -2.57 9.39 -14.54
N GLY A 121 -2.96 9.08 -13.30
CA GLY A 121 -4.34 9.13 -12.84
C GLY A 121 -5.19 7.93 -13.23
N GLU A 122 -4.58 6.78 -13.49
CA GLU A 122 -5.29 5.53 -13.79
C GLU A 122 -5.36 4.65 -12.54
N LEU A 123 -6.49 4.01 -12.31
CA LEU A 123 -6.63 2.98 -11.29
C LEU A 123 -6.19 1.63 -11.85
N LYS A 124 -5.23 1.00 -11.19
CA LYS A 124 -4.62 -0.27 -11.60
C LYS A 124 -4.44 -1.20 -10.42
N THR A 125 -4.18 -2.45 -10.73
CA THR A 125 -3.80 -3.47 -9.74
C THR A 125 -2.46 -4.08 -10.09
N THR A 126 -1.78 -4.61 -9.09
CA THR A 126 -0.58 -5.42 -9.29
C THR A 126 -0.62 -6.64 -8.38
N PRO A 127 -0.29 -7.84 -8.90
CA PRO A 127 -0.39 -9.07 -8.12
C PRO A 127 0.79 -9.21 -7.15
N ASN A 128 0.53 -9.89 -6.05
CA ASN A 128 1.55 -10.24 -5.05
C ASN A 128 2.36 -9.02 -4.59
N GLN A 129 3.68 -9.04 -4.72
CA GLN A 129 4.59 -7.95 -4.37
C GLN A 129 5.30 -7.38 -5.63
N SER A 130 4.57 -7.31 -6.74
CA SER A 130 5.13 -6.80 -7.99
C SER A 130 5.11 -5.27 -8.02
N PHE A 131 6.23 -4.64 -7.71
CA PHE A 131 6.38 -3.18 -7.73
C PHE A 131 6.39 -2.64 -9.16
N LYS A 132 5.69 -1.53 -9.37
CA LYS A 132 5.62 -0.79 -10.64
C LYS A 132 6.13 0.63 -10.44
N THR A 133 6.86 1.15 -11.41
CA THR A 133 7.47 2.49 -11.34
C THR A 133 6.47 3.64 -11.50
N ASP A 134 5.27 3.35 -12.01
CA ASP A 134 4.20 4.32 -12.20
C ASP A 134 3.25 4.46 -10.99
N ILE A 135 3.51 3.75 -9.90
CA ILE A 135 2.68 3.84 -8.69
C ILE A 135 2.83 5.22 -8.04
N LEU A 136 1.70 5.89 -7.85
CA LEU A 136 1.61 7.13 -7.08
C LEU A 136 1.10 6.86 -5.66
N MET A 137 0.00 6.14 -5.53
CA MET A 137 -0.67 5.87 -4.25
C MET A 137 -1.13 4.41 -4.21
N PRO A 138 -0.43 3.53 -3.51
CA PRO A 138 -0.83 2.13 -3.36
C PRO A 138 -1.71 1.93 -2.13
N ILE A 139 -2.58 0.91 -2.18
CA ILE A 139 -3.28 0.36 -1.02
C ILE A 139 -3.03 -1.14 -1.00
N ASP A 140 -2.57 -1.64 0.13
CA ASP A 140 -2.31 -3.06 0.36
C ASP A 140 -3.63 -3.82 0.46
N MET A 141 -3.83 -4.79 -0.44
CA MET A 141 -5.02 -5.64 -0.49
C MET A 141 -4.71 -7.11 -0.15
N TRP A 142 -3.56 -7.37 0.48
CA TRP A 142 -3.26 -8.66 1.07
C TRP A 142 -4.14 -8.92 2.29
N GLU A 143 -4.45 -10.17 2.58
CA GLU A 143 -5.35 -10.55 3.68
C GLU A 143 -4.89 -10.06 5.05
N HIS A 144 -3.58 -10.02 5.30
CA HIS A 144 -3.03 -9.52 6.56
C HIS A 144 -3.35 -8.03 6.79
N SER A 145 -3.58 -7.24 5.74
CA SER A 145 -3.93 -5.82 5.87
C SER A 145 -5.33 -5.61 6.44
N PHE A 146 -6.25 -6.51 6.17
CA PHE A 146 -7.63 -6.43 6.67
C PHE A 146 -7.97 -7.48 7.74
N SER A 147 -6.98 -8.04 8.41
CA SER A 147 -7.18 -9.00 9.50
C SER A 147 -8.04 -8.45 10.64
N ASP A 148 -7.96 -7.15 10.94
CA ASP A 148 -8.83 -6.48 11.92
C ASP A 148 -10.31 -6.53 11.57
N TYR A 149 -10.64 -6.80 10.31
CA TYR A 149 -12.00 -6.77 9.76
C TYR A 149 -12.61 -8.17 9.60
N THR A 150 -11.98 -9.21 10.08
CA THR A 150 -12.45 -10.60 9.89
C THR A 150 -13.85 -10.85 10.43
N LYS A 151 -14.25 -10.13 11.50
CA LYS A 151 -15.61 -10.17 12.05
C LYS A 151 -16.69 -9.68 11.08
N GLU A 152 -16.32 -8.94 10.06
CA GLU A 152 -17.24 -8.42 9.04
C GLU A 152 -17.55 -9.47 7.95
N GLY A 153 -16.98 -10.66 8.06
CA GLY A 153 -17.23 -11.77 7.14
C GLY A 153 -16.90 -11.40 5.69
N LYS A 154 -17.86 -11.60 4.78
CA LYS A 154 -17.69 -11.33 3.35
C LYS A 154 -17.42 -9.86 3.02
N GLU A 155 -17.77 -8.93 3.91
CA GLU A 155 -17.58 -7.49 3.74
C GLU A 155 -16.24 -6.98 4.28
N CYS A 156 -15.40 -7.84 4.88
CA CYS A 156 -14.16 -7.44 5.54
C CYS A 156 -13.24 -6.63 4.61
N LYS A 157 -13.00 -7.13 3.41
CA LYS A 157 -12.14 -6.51 2.41
C LYS A 157 -12.66 -5.13 1.98
N LYS A 158 -13.96 -5.01 1.73
CA LYS A 158 -14.60 -3.76 1.32
C LYS A 158 -14.59 -2.72 2.43
N LYS A 159 -14.91 -3.11 3.68
CA LYS A 159 -14.87 -2.20 4.82
C LYS A 159 -13.46 -1.69 5.13
N TYR A 160 -12.48 -2.57 5.09
CA TYR A 160 -11.08 -2.17 5.18
C TYR A 160 -10.73 -1.12 4.14
N LEU A 161 -11.06 -1.38 2.86
CA LEU A 161 -10.75 -0.48 1.77
C LEU A 161 -11.40 0.90 1.93
N ILE A 162 -12.69 0.95 2.29
CA ILE A 162 -13.41 2.21 2.53
C ILE A 162 -12.76 2.99 3.68
N ASN A 163 -12.41 2.32 4.77
CA ASN A 163 -11.76 2.94 5.91
C ASN A 163 -10.32 3.37 5.60
N SER A 164 -9.60 2.62 4.77
CA SER A 164 -8.23 2.97 4.34
C SER A 164 -8.15 4.33 3.63
N MET A 165 -9.23 4.77 3.00
CA MET A 165 -9.27 6.09 2.37
C MET A 165 -9.37 7.25 3.37
N LYS A 166 -9.43 6.96 4.68
CA LYS A 166 -9.49 7.96 5.76
C LYS A 166 -8.16 8.17 6.47
N ILE A 167 -7.11 7.40 6.08
CA ILE A 167 -5.79 7.43 6.71
C ILE A 167 -4.66 7.79 5.76
#